data_f947b53bfd40d4baae5a769d7dd80c59
#
_entry.id   f947b53bfd40d4baae5a769d7dd80c59
#
_cell.length_a   1.000
_cell.length_b   1.000
_cell.length_c   1.000
_cell.angle_alpha   90.00
_cell.angle_beta   90.00
_cell.angle_gamma   90.00
#
_symmetry.space_group_name_H-M   'P 1'
#
loop_
_entity.id
_entity.type
_entity.pdbx_description
1 polymer ?
#
loop_
_entity_poly.entity_id
_entity_poly.type
_entity_poly.pdbx_seq_one_letter_code
_entity_poly.pdbx_strand_id
1 'polypeptide(L)'
;MPDASAPALAGLLTPSRAYKPFRYPWAHDFWKRQQQIHWMPEEVPLGEDCKDWANKLSDAERNLLTQIFRFFTQSDVEVNDNYMERYARVFKPTEIKMMLSAFSNMETVHIAAYALLLETIGMPEAEFAAFLDYKAMRDKHDFMHRFGVDTNEDIARTLAMFGAFTEGLQLFASFAMLMNFPRFNKMKGMGQ
;
A
#
# COMPACT_ATOMS: atom_id res chain seq x y z
N MET A 1 25.44 7.97 -30.00
CA MET A 1 25.54 8.19 -28.55
C MET A 1 24.26 8.82 -28.11
N PRO A 2 23.47 8.29 -27.14
CA PRO A 2 22.32 9.00 -26.63
C PRO A 2 22.80 10.25 -25.90
N ASP A 3 22.15 11.36 -26.15
CA ASP A 3 22.42 12.65 -25.53
C ASP A 3 22.31 12.52 -24.00
N ALA A 4 23.43 12.74 -23.31
CA ALA A 4 23.54 12.65 -21.85
C ALA A 4 22.86 13.83 -21.12
N SER A 5 22.25 14.78 -21.87
CA SER A 5 21.66 16.00 -21.32
C SER A 5 20.13 15.94 -21.13
N ALA A 6 19.45 14.84 -21.53
CA ALA A 6 18.02 14.72 -21.30
C ALA A 6 17.74 14.51 -19.78
N PRO A 7 16.83 15.26 -19.16
CA PRO A 7 16.52 15.07 -17.75
C PRO A 7 16.02 13.63 -17.52
N ALA A 8 16.46 13.01 -16.42
CA ALA A 8 16.19 11.60 -16.10
C ALA A 8 14.70 11.21 -16.18
N LEU A 9 13.79 12.14 -15.88
CA LEU A 9 12.34 11.96 -16.02
C LEU A 9 11.85 11.82 -17.45
N ALA A 10 12.49 12.48 -18.43
CA ALA A 10 12.07 12.40 -19.83
C ALA A 10 12.14 10.95 -20.37
N GLY A 11 13.13 10.17 -19.93
CA GLY A 11 13.25 8.76 -20.27
C GLY A 11 12.13 7.89 -19.70
N LEU A 12 11.67 8.16 -18.48
CA LEU A 12 10.57 7.45 -17.81
C LEU A 12 9.21 7.75 -18.45
N LEU A 13 9.04 8.91 -19.06
CA LEU A 13 7.81 9.34 -19.72
C LEU A 13 7.73 8.90 -21.19
N THR A 14 8.78 8.26 -21.72
CA THR A 14 8.87 7.84 -23.11
C THR A 14 8.71 6.33 -23.25
N PRO A 15 7.78 5.83 -24.09
CA PRO A 15 7.59 4.39 -24.31
C PRO A 15 8.86 3.68 -24.78
N SER A 16 9.03 2.43 -24.42
CA SER A 16 10.03 1.54 -25.01
C SER A 16 9.59 1.14 -26.41
N ARG A 17 10.52 1.13 -27.40
CA ARG A 17 10.24 0.67 -28.75
C ARG A 17 10.16 -0.85 -28.84
N ALA A 18 10.85 -1.54 -27.94
CA ALA A 18 10.91 -3.00 -27.84
C ALA A 18 10.97 -3.42 -26.38
N TYR A 19 10.61 -4.67 -26.10
CA TYR A 19 10.69 -5.24 -24.76
C TYR A 19 12.14 -5.30 -24.25
N LYS A 20 13.09 -5.57 -25.11
CA LYS A 20 14.54 -5.62 -24.79
C LYS A 20 15.32 -4.70 -25.75
N PRO A 21 16.45 -4.14 -25.29
CA PRO A 21 17.00 -4.17 -23.93
C PRO A 21 16.21 -3.29 -22.97
N PHE A 22 16.18 -3.64 -21.67
CA PHE A 22 15.59 -2.80 -20.65
C PHE A 22 16.40 -1.51 -20.46
N ARG A 23 15.73 -0.38 -20.38
CA ARG A 23 16.33 0.90 -19.98
C ARG A 23 16.50 1.01 -18.47
N TYR A 24 15.63 0.34 -17.73
CA TYR A 24 15.57 0.36 -16.25
C TYR A 24 15.57 -1.07 -15.70
N PRO A 25 16.69 -1.82 -15.78
CA PRO A 25 16.76 -3.22 -15.34
C PRO A 25 16.31 -3.42 -13.89
N TRP A 26 16.61 -2.45 -13.01
CA TRP A 26 16.19 -2.47 -11.61
C TRP A 26 14.66 -2.63 -11.43
N ALA A 27 13.85 -2.04 -12.31
CA ALA A 27 12.40 -2.17 -12.24
C ALA A 27 11.94 -3.61 -12.55
N HIS A 28 12.60 -4.27 -13.51
CA HIS A 28 12.36 -5.69 -13.78
C HIS A 28 12.79 -6.57 -12.59
N ASP A 29 13.87 -6.21 -11.89
CA ASP A 29 14.32 -6.93 -10.70
C ASP A 29 13.32 -6.79 -9.55
N PHE A 30 12.76 -5.59 -9.34
CA PHE A 30 11.67 -5.39 -8.37
C PHE A 30 10.42 -6.19 -8.74
N TRP A 31 10.00 -6.15 -10.01
CA TRP A 31 8.90 -7.00 -10.49
C TRP A 31 9.13 -8.47 -10.15
N LYS A 32 10.33 -8.98 -10.44
CA LYS A 32 10.69 -10.39 -10.18
C LYS A 32 10.62 -10.72 -8.69
N ARG A 33 11.13 -9.84 -7.83
CA ARG A 33 11.07 -10.02 -6.36
C ARG A 33 9.62 -10.08 -5.87
N GLN A 34 8.74 -9.23 -6.36
CA GLN A 34 7.32 -9.27 -6.00
C GLN A 34 6.64 -10.59 -6.39
N GLN A 35 6.97 -11.16 -7.57
CA GLN A 35 6.46 -12.47 -7.94
C GLN A 35 6.93 -13.59 -7.01
N GLN A 36 8.10 -13.43 -6.38
CA GLN A 36 8.68 -14.44 -5.48
C GLN A 36 8.13 -14.40 -4.05
N ILE A 37 7.55 -13.28 -3.63
CA ILE A 37 7.00 -13.08 -2.28
C ILE A 37 5.46 -13.04 -2.27
N HIS A 38 4.82 -13.47 -3.36
CA HIS A 38 3.37 -13.53 -3.43
C HIS A 38 2.80 -14.49 -2.38
N TRP A 39 1.70 -14.09 -1.75
CA TRP A 39 0.97 -14.85 -0.74
C TRP A 39 -0.53 -14.58 -0.86
N MET A 40 -1.35 -15.41 -0.22
CA MET A 40 -2.80 -15.23 -0.17
C MET A 40 -3.27 -15.06 1.28
N PRO A 41 -4.30 -14.23 1.52
CA PRO A 41 -4.80 -13.96 2.87
C PRO A 41 -5.16 -15.21 3.67
N GLU A 42 -5.68 -16.24 3.00
CA GLU A 42 -6.08 -17.51 3.61
C GLU A 42 -4.92 -18.34 4.15
N GLU A 43 -3.68 -18.00 3.79
CA GLU A 43 -2.47 -18.64 4.33
C GLU A 43 -2.18 -18.18 5.76
N VAL A 44 -2.76 -17.05 6.19
CA VAL A 44 -2.55 -16.48 7.54
C VAL A 44 -3.51 -17.11 8.55
N PRO A 45 -3.01 -17.77 9.61
CA PRO A 45 -3.86 -18.43 10.60
C PRO A 45 -4.44 -17.43 11.61
N LEU A 46 -5.64 -16.92 11.38
CA LEU A 46 -6.33 -15.92 12.20
C LEU A 46 -7.13 -16.49 13.39
N GLY A 47 -7.21 -17.81 13.55
CA GLY A 47 -8.07 -18.43 14.58
C GLY A 47 -7.73 -18.07 16.01
N GLU A 48 -6.46 -17.85 16.33
CA GLU A 48 -6.04 -17.36 17.66
C GLU A 48 -6.33 -15.86 17.82
N ASP A 49 -6.27 -15.08 16.74
CA ASP A 49 -6.55 -13.65 16.78
C ASP A 49 -8.01 -13.36 17.15
N CYS A 50 -8.96 -14.22 16.72
CA CYS A 50 -10.36 -14.14 17.16
C CYS A 50 -10.49 -14.30 18.66
N LYS A 51 -9.79 -15.26 19.25
CA LYS A 51 -9.81 -15.51 20.70
C LYS A 51 -9.15 -14.36 21.46
N ASP A 52 -8.05 -13.86 20.95
CA ASP A 52 -7.32 -12.73 21.52
C ASP A 52 -8.16 -11.46 21.49
N TRP A 53 -8.80 -11.19 20.34
CA TRP A 53 -9.73 -10.07 20.17
C TRP A 53 -10.85 -10.09 21.20
N ALA A 54 -11.48 -11.25 21.40
CA ALA A 54 -12.61 -11.40 22.30
C ALA A 54 -12.20 -11.36 23.79
N ASN A 55 -11.04 -11.93 24.17
CA ASN A 55 -10.75 -12.27 25.56
C ASN A 55 -9.46 -11.69 26.15
N LYS A 56 -8.47 -11.29 25.32
CA LYS A 56 -7.16 -10.84 25.81
C LYS A 56 -6.91 -9.34 25.69
N LEU A 57 -7.58 -8.69 24.72
CA LEU A 57 -7.36 -7.27 24.50
C LEU A 57 -8.15 -6.43 25.51
N SER A 58 -7.51 -5.41 26.05
CA SER A 58 -8.20 -4.34 26.75
C SER A 58 -9.00 -3.47 25.78
N ASP A 59 -9.94 -2.68 26.30
CA ASP A 59 -10.72 -1.75 25.48
C ASP A 59 -9.84 -0.73 24.75
N ALA A 60 -8.78 -0.26 25.40
CA ALA A 60 -7.82 0.65 24.80
C ALA A 60 -7.05 0.00 23.64
N GLU A 61 -6.62 -1.25 23.78
CA GLU A 61 -5.96 -2.00 22.72
C GLU A 61 -6.91 -2.28 21.54
N ARG A 62 -8.14 -2.70 21.81
CA ARG A 62 -9.17 -2.86 20.77
C ARG A 62 -9.43 -1.55 20.03
N ASN A 63 -9.57 -0.46 20.75
CA ASN A 63 -9.77 0.86 20.11
C ASN A 63 -8.57 1.25 19.24
N LEU A 64 -7.34 1.08 19.72
CA LEU A 64 -6.13 1.36 18.92
C LEU A 64 -6.11 0.55 17.64
N LEU A 65 -6.31 -0.78 17.72
CA LEU A 65 -6.34 -1.66 16.56
C LEU A 65 -7.48 -1.29 15.60
N THR A 66 -8.67 -0.98 16.10
CA THR A 66 -9.79 -0.53 15.27
C THR A 66 -9.41 0.71 14.44
N GLN A 67 -8.75 1.70 15.05
CA GLN A 67 -8.32 2.89 14.32
C GLN A 67 -7.26 2.56 13.25
N ILE A 68 -6.32 1.68 13.56
CA ILE A 68 -5.29 1.25 12.60
C ILE A 68 -5.95 0.47 11.46
N PHE A 69 -6.88 -0.43 11.72
CA PHE A 69 -7.58 -1.19 10.69
C PHE A 69 -8.41 -0.29 9.77
N ARG A 70 -9.16 0.65 10.32
CA ARG A 70 -9.88 1.68 9.54
C ARG A 70 -8.94 2.45 8.62
N PHE A 71 -7.73 2.75 9.09
CA PHE A 71 -6.72 3.41 8.27
C PHE A 71 -6.24 2.51 7.13
N PHE A 72 -5.89 1.25 7.39
CA PHE A 72 -5.37 0.34 6.38
C PHE A 72 -6.40 -0.01 5.31
N THR A 73 -7.64 -0.30 5.68
CA THR A 73 -8.69 -0.66 4.72
C THR A 73 -8.91 0.37 3.62
N GLN A 74 -8.60 1.64 3.88
CA GLN A 74 -8.73 2.70 2.89
C GLN A 74 -7.39 3.10 2.27
N SER A 75 -6.31 3.09 3.04
CA SER A 75 -4.98 3.50 2.52
C SER A 75 -4.52 2.66 1.36
N ASP A 76 -4.70 1.33 1.43
CA ASP A 76 -4.25 0.41 0.38
C ASP A 76 -5.11 0.56 -0.89
N VAL A 77 -6.38 0.91 -0.75
CA VAL A 77 -7.23 1.28 -1.90
C VAL A 77 -6.67 2.54 -2.58
N GLU A 78 -6.34 3.58 -1.81
CA GLU A 78 -5.79 4.83 -2.36
C GLU A 78 -4.41 4.64 -2.98
N VAL A 79 -3.56 3.81 -2.39
CA VAL A 79 -2.24 3.45 -2.95
C VAL A 79 -2.40 2.67 -4.24
N ASN A 80 -3.30 1.69 -4.28
CA ASN A 80 -3.61 0.94 -5.49
C ASN A 80 -4.13 1.84 -6.62
N ASP A 81 -5.07 2.73 -6.32
CA ASP A 81 -5.60 3.71 -7.28
C ASP A 81 -4.49 4.63 -7.80
N ASN A 82 -3.55 5.02 -6.93
CA ASN A 82 -2.40 5.81 -7.36
C ASN A 82 -1.50 5.06 -8.36
N TYR A 83 -1.26 3.76 -8.16
CA TYR A 83 -0.54 2.94 -9.14
C TYR A 83 -1.29 2.86 -10.47
N MET A 84 -2.59 2.59 -10.45
CA MET A 84 -3.39 2.35 -11.65
C MET A 84 -3.76 3.64 -12.39
N GLU A 85 -4.23 4.64 -11.66
CA GLU A 85 -4.83 5.85 -12.23
C GLU A 85 -3.82 6.98 -12.49
N ARG A 86 -2.68 6.97 -11.80
CA ARG A 86 -1.65 8.00 -11.94
C ARG A 86 -0.37 7.44 -12.55
N TYR A 87 0.35 6.56 -11.85
CA TYR A 87 1.69 6.12 -12.28
C TYR A 87 1.67 5.31 -13.58
N ALA A 88 0.73 4.37 -13.76
CA ALA A 88 0.62 3.58 -14.98
C ALA A 88 0.29 4.43 -16.23
N ARG A 89 -0.37 5.59 -16.03
CA ARG A 89 -0.65 6.54 -17.12
C ARG A 89 0.59 7.35 -17.51
N VAL A 90 1.46 7.65 -16.58
CA VAL A 90 2.60 8.57 -16.75
C VAL A 90 3.86 7.80 -17.14
N PHE A 91 4.21 6.75 -16.43
CA PHE A 91 5.43 5.99 -16.70
C PHE A 91 5.23 5.00 -17.85
N LYS A 92 6.07 5.11 -18.89
CA LYS A 92 5.86 4.45 -20.18
C LYS A 92 6.72 3.22 -20.45
N PRO A 93 7.96 3.06 -19.90
CA PRO A 93 8.79 1.88 -20.15
C PRO A 93 8.09 0.58 -19.70
N THR A 94 8.25 -0.49 -20.48
CA THR A 94 7.58 -1.77 -20.23
C THR A 94 7.93 -2.35 -18.89
N GLU A 95 9.21 -2.35 -18.52
CA GLU A 95 9.71 -2.87 -17.24
C GLU A 95 9.21 -2.08 -16.04
N ILE A 96 9.02 -0.76 -16.18
CA ILE A 96 8.40 0.08 -15.15
C ILE A 96 6.92 -0.31 -14.97
N LYS A 97 6.17 -0.47 -16.06
CA LYS A 97 4.77 -0.89 -15.98
C LYS A 97 4.61 -2.29 -15.37
N MET A 98 5.52 -3.22 -15.69
CA MET A 98 5.54 -4.54 -15.06
C MET A 98 5.71 -4.42 -13.53
N MET A 99 6.66 -3.61 -13.08
CA MET A 99 6.89 -3.35 -11.66
C MET A 99 5.65 -2.74 -10.99
N LEU A 100 5.08 -1.68 -11.56
CA LEU A 100 3.89 -1.02 -11.03
C LEU A 100 2.68 -1.96 -10.97
N SER A 101 2.50 -2.83 -11.99
CA SER A 101 1.45 -3.85 -11.98
C SER A 101 1.63 -4.87 -10.87
N ALA A 102 2.88 -5.25 -10.57
CA ALA A 102 3.15 -6.18 -9.47
C ALA A 102 2.91 -5.53 -8.10
N PHE A 103 3.25 -4.26 -7.93
CA PHE A 103 2.95 -3.51 -6.72
C PHE A 103 1.44 -3.34 -6.53
N SER A 104 0.73 -2.89 -7.57
CA SER A 104 -0.73 -2.79 -7.56
C SER A 104 -1.41 -4.13 -7.24
N ASN A 105 -0.92 -5.25 -7.79
CA ASN A 105 -1.43 -6.58 -7.43
C ASN A 105 -1.22 -6.90 -5.94
N MET A 106 -0.08 -6.51 -5.36
CA MET A 106 0.16 -6.73 -3.93
C MET A 106 -0.81 -5.91 -3.06
N GLU A 107 -1.16 -4.69 -3.46
CA GLU A 107 -2.18 -3.91 -2.76
C GLU A 107 -3.55 -4.61 -2.76
N THR A 108 -3.91 -5.30 -3.85
CA THR A 108 -5.16 -6.10 -3.85
C THR A 108 -5.13 -7.25 -2.85
N VAL A 109 -3.96 -7.85 -2.61
CA VAL A 109 -3.76 -8.88 -1.57
C VAL A 109 -3.89 -8.27 -0.17
N HIS A 110 -3.30 -7.08 0.06
CA HIS A 110 -3.41 -6.37 1.34
C HIS A 110 -4.87 -5.99 1.65
N ILE A 111 -5.60 -5.43 0.68
CA ILE A 111 -7.03 -5.10 0.81
C ILE A 111 -7.83 -6.35 1.19
N ALA A 112 -7.62 -7.47 0.50
CA ALA A 112 -8.29 -8.74 0.80
C ALA A 112 -7.90 -9.28 2.18
N ALA A 113 -6.62 -9.14 2.59
CA ALA A 113 -6.14 -9.59 3.90
C ALA A 113 -6.77 -8.82 5.06
N TYR A 114 -6.87 -7.50 4.94
CA TYR A 114 -7.56 -6.69 5.96
C TYR A 114 -9.07 -6.97 5.98
N ALA A 115 -9.71 -7.17 4.83
CA ALA A 115 -11.11 -7.58 4.79
C ALA A 115 -11.31 -8.90 5.53
N LEU A 116 -10.51 -9.92 5.22
CA LEU A 116 -10.57 -11.22 5.88
C LEU A 116 -10.30 -11.13 7.40
N LEU A 117 -9.32 -10.32 7.82
CA LEU A 117 -9.03 -10.10 9.24
C LEU A 117 -10.24 -9.49 9.97
N LEU A 118 -10.81 -8.41 9.44
CA LEU A 118 -11.95 -7.71 10.04
C LEU A 118 -13.19 -8.60 10.14
N GLU A 119 -13.51 -9.33 9.07
CA GLU A 119 -14.60 -10.30 9.05
C GLU A 119 -14.37 -11.41 10.08
N THR A 120 -13.15 -11.95 10.15
CA THR A 120 -12.79 -13.05 11.04
C THR A 120 -12.89 -12.66 12.52
N ILE A 121 -12.50 -11.45 12.90
CA ILE A 121 -12.65 -10.96 14.29
C ILE A 121 -14.06 -10.42 14.60
N GLY A 122 -14.96 -10.45 13.61
CA GLY A 122 -16.37 -10.07 13.78
C GLY A 122 -16.62 -8.56 13.84
N MET A 123 -15.79 -7.76 13.16
CA MET A 123 -16.04 -6.32 13.04
C MET A 123 -17.20 -6.03 12.09
N PRO A 124 -18.11 -5.09 12.42
CA PRO A 124 -19.21 -4.72 11.53
C PRO A 124 -18.72 -4.11 10.21
N GLU A 125 -19.42 -4.35 9.10
CA GLU A 125 -19.10 -3.73 7.79
C GLU A 125 -19.06 -2.20 7.83
N ALA A 126 -19.81 -1.57 8.73
CA ALA A 126 -19.77 -0.12 8.95
C ALA A 126 -18.36 0.40 9.29
N GLU A 127 -17.48 -0.44 9.86
CA GLU A 127 -16.11 -0.06 10.21
C GLU A 127 -15.25 0.24 8.97
N PHE A 128 -15.51 -0.39 7.84
CA PHE A 128 -14.82 -0.11 6.58
C PHE A 128 -15.08 1.32 6.07
N ALA A 129 -16.29 1.84 6.30
CA ALA A 129 -16.67 3.20 5.91
C ALA A 129 -16.32 4.25 6.98
N ALA A 130 -16.11 3.84 8.23
CA ALA A 130 -15.89 4.74 9.36
C ALA A 130 -14.54 5.48 9.33
N PHE A 131 -13.65 5.15 8.39
CA PHE A 131 -12.42 5.88 8.13
C PHE A 131 -12.64 7.39 7.99
N LEU A 132 -13.67 7.83 7.26
CA LEU A 132 -13.98 9.25 7.02
C LEU A 132 -14.66 9.96 8.21
N ASP A 133 -15.06 9.24 9.24
CA ASP A 133 -15.63 9.82 10.47
C ASP A 133 -14.58 10.57 11.29
N TYR A 134 -13.32 10.14 11.17
CA TYR A 134 -12.20 10.81 11.82
C TYR A 134 -11.71 12.00 11.00
N LYS A 135 -11.80 13.19 11.59
CA LYS A 135 -11.39 14.44 10.94
C LYS A 135 -9.94 14.36 10.41
N ALA A 136 -9.01 13.83 11.19
CA ALA A 136 -7.61 13.73 10.78
C ALA A 136 -7.41 12.80 9.57
N MET A 137 -8.15 11.71 9.49
CA MET A 137 -8.12 10.78 8.35
C MET A 137 -8.76 11.41 7.11
N ARG A 138 -9.89 12.07 7.27
CA ARG A 138 -10.56 12.80 6.19
C ARG A 138 -9.69 13.94 5.64
N ASP A 139 -9.13 14.78 6.52
CA ASP A 139 -8.25 15.89 6.11
C ASP A 139 -7.04 15.37 5.31
N LYS A 140 -6.50 14.23 5.70
CA LYS A 140 -5.38 13.56 5.03
C LYS A 140 -5.81 12.99 3.67
N HIS A 141 -6.92 12.28 3.60
CA HIS A 141 -7.51 11.79 2.36
C HIS A 141 -7.71 12.95 1.37
N ASP A 142 -8.38 14.03 1.80
CA ASP A 142 -8.59 15.22 0.99
C ASP A 142 -7.26 15.88 0.54
N PHE A 143 -6.25 15.85 1.39
CA PHE A 143 -4.92 16.35 1.05
C PHE A 143 -4.24 15.50 -0.03
N MET A 144 -4.27 14.18 0.09
CA MET A 144 -3.68 13.25 -0.88
C MET A 144 -4.32 13.38 -2.28
N HIS A 145 -5.60 13.66 -2.35
CA HIS A 145 -6.34 13.86 -3.61
C HIS A 145 -6.01 15.15 -4.35
N ARG A 146 -5.24 16.07 -3.74
CA ARG A 146 -4.79 17.31 -4.40
C ARG A 146 -3.58 17.11 -5.33
N PHE A 147 -2.93 15.95 -5.26
CA PHE A 147 -1.73 15.68 -6.04
C PHE A 147 -2.09 15.07 -7.39
N GLY A 148 -1.60 15.70 -8.47
CA GLY A 148 -1.77 15.26 -9.84
C GLY A 148 -0.49 14.72 -10.46
N VAL A 149 -0.51 14.52 -11.77
CA VAL A 149 0.63 14.02 -12.56
C VAL A 149 0.76 14.76 -13.92
N ASP A 150 0.23 15.98 -14.00
CA ASP A 150 0.18 16.73 -15.26
C ASP A 150 1.53 17.34 -15.65
N THR A 151 2.32 17.71 -14.65
CA THR A 151 3.66 18.26 -14.84
C THR A 151 4.72 17.38 -14.16
N ASN A 152 5.99 17.57 -14.50
CA ASN A 152 7.10 16.87 -13.83
C ASN A 152 7.16 17.20 -12.33
N GLU A 153 6.78 18.42 -11.95
CA GLU A 153 6.70 18.83 -10.56
C GLU A 153 5.57 18.12 -9.83
N ASP A 154 4.39 17.97 -10.45
CA ASP A 154 3.27 17.22 -9.89
C ASP A 154 3.63 15.74 -9.72
N ILE A 155 4.29 15.14 -10.71
CA ILE A 155 4.78 13.76 -10.64
C ILE A 155 5.73 13.60 -9.44
N ALA A 156 6.69 14.52 -9.28
CA ALA A 156 7.65 14.45 -8.19
C ALA A 156 6.96 14.62 -6.81
N ARG A 157 5.99 15.53 -6.70
CA ARG A 157 5.19 15.73 -5.49
C ARG A 157 4.36 14.50 -5.15
N THR A 158 3.69 13.90 -6.15
CA THR A 158 2.91 12.69 -5.99
C THR A 158 3.77 11.51 -5.56
N LEU A 159 4.95 11.32 -6.17
CA LEU A 159 5.91 10.29 -5.75
C LEU A 159 6.37 10.50 -4.30
N ALA A 160 6.68 11.73 -3.91
CA ALA A 160 7.07 12.03 -2.54
C ALA A 160 5.92 11.78 -1.56
N MET A 161 4.69 12.19 -1.91
CA MET A 161 3.52 12.04 -1.05
C MET A 161 3.18 10.58 -0.81
N PHE A 162 3.00 9.81 -1.88
CA PHE A 162 2.61 8.40 -1.75
C PHE A 162 3.79 7.51 -1.33
N GLY A 163 4.94 7.61 -1.97
CA GLY A 163 6.07 6.72 -1.69
C GLY A 163 6.77 7.02 -0.37
N ALA A 164 7.10 8.30 -0.09
CA ALA A 164 7.87 8.63 1.11
C ALA A 164 6.97 8.84 2.35
N PHE A 165 5.88 9.58 2.23
CA PHE A 165 5.06 9.92 3.39
C PHE A 165 3.98 8.87 3.68
N THR A 166 3.27 8.36 2.68
CA THR A 166 2.22 7.36 2.90
C THR A 166 2.83 5.98 3.15
N GLU A 167 3.53 5.41 2.20
CA GLU A 167 4.10 4.07 2.34
C GLU A 167 5.33 4.06 3.26
N GLY A 168 6.25 5.01 3.09
CA GLY A 168 7.52 5.01 3.83
C GLY A 168 7.40 5.43 5.30
N LEU A 169 6.47 6.32 5.66
CA LEU A 169 6.34 6.82 7.03
C LEU A 169 5.08 6.33 7.73
N GLN A 170 3.91 6.54 7.15
CA GLN A 170 2.64 6.30 7.86
C GLN A 170 2.32 4.81 7.97
N LEU A 171 2.41 4.06 6.89
CA LEU A 171 2.21 2.61 6.92
C LEU A 171 3.27 1.96 7.81
N PHE A 172 4.53 2.35 7.68
CA PHE A 172 5.61 1.84 8.53
C PHE A 172 5.36 2.08 10.02
N ALA A 173 4.92 3.29 10.41
CA ALA A 173 4.60 3.60 11.79
C ALA A 173 3.41 2.75 12.31
N SER A 174 2.40 2.54 11.48
CA SER A 174 1.25 1.71 11.81
C SER A 174 1.65 0.24 11.95
N PHE A 175 2.47 -0.29 11.05
CA PHE A 175 3.04 -1.64 11.19
C PHE A 175 3.87 -1.80 12.46
N ALA A 176 4.68 -0.81 12.83
CA ALA A 176 5.45 -0.85 14.07
C ALA A 176 4.55 -0.97 15.31
N MET A 177 3.39 -0.32 15.30
CA MET A 177 2.38 -0.47 16.35
C MET A 177 1.75 -1.86 16.33
N LEU A 178 1.33 -2.39 15.17
CA LEU A 178 0.76 -3.72 15.04
C LEU A 178 1.74 -4.81 15.48
N MET A 179 2.98 -4.76 15.02
CA MET A 179 4.04 -5.73 15.33
C MET A 179 4.42 -5.75 16.83
N ASN A 180 3.96 -4.77 17.59
CA ASN A 180 4.15 -4.78 19.03
C ASN A 180 3.25 -5.80 19.75
N PHE A 181 2.05 -6.09 19.24
CA PHE A 181 1.10 -7.02 19.84
C PHE A 181 1.61 -8.47 19.94
N PRO A 182 2.20 -9.07 18.88
CA PRO A 182 2.82 -10.39 18.95
C PRO A 182 3.90 -10.51 20.03
N ARG A 183 4.63 -9.44 20.35
CA ARG A 183 5.64 -9.43 21.42
C ARG A 183 5.02 -9.70 22.81
N PHE A 184 3.75 -9.36 22.99
CA PHE A 184 2.98 -9.62 24.20
C PHE A 184 2.08 -10.85 24.06
N ASN A 185 2.35 -11.72 23.11
CA ASN A 185 1.58 -12.93 22.85
C ASN A 185 0.10 -12.66 22.51
N LYS A 186 -0.17 -11.58 21.77
CA LYS A 186 -1.49 -11.14 21.32
C LYS A 186 -1.49 -10.96 19.80
N MET A 187 -2.61 -11.27 19.13
CA MET A 187 -2.83 -10.99 17.70
C MET A 187 -1.68 -11.45 16.80
N LYS A 188 -1.25 -12.69 16.92
CA LYS A 188 -0.06 -13.21 16.24
C LYS A 188 -0.27 -13.43 14.74
N GLY A 189 -1.47 -13.81 14.32
CA GLY A 189 -1.83 -13.96 12.91
C GLY A 189 -1.74 -12.62 12.19
N MET A 190 -2.30 -11.56 12.79
CA MET A 190 -2.20 -10.21 12.27
C MET A 190 -0.74 -9.75 12.07
N GLY A 191 0.20 -10.27 12.83
CA GLY A 191 1.62 -9.90 12.79
C GLY A 191 2.45 -10.72 11.79
N GLN A 192 1.85 -11.58 10.99
CA GLN A 192 2.51 -12.37 9.94
C GLN A 192 2.44 -11.67 8.61
#